data_81449480b703108e24c3a67686018fd2
#
_entry.id   81449480b703108e24c3a67686018fd2
#
_cell.length_a   1.000
_cell.length_b   1.000
_cell.length_c   1.000
_cell.angle_alpha   90.00
_cell.angle_beta   90.00
_cell.angle_gamma   90.00
#
_symmetry.space_group_name_H-M   'P 1'
#
loop_
_entity.id
_entity.type
_entity.pdbx_description
1 polymer ?
#
loop_
_entity_poly.entity_id
_entity_poly.type
_entity_poly.pdbx_seq_one_letter_code
_entity_poly.pdbx_strand_id
1 'polypeptide(L)'
;MFLCNRIPTDPGDAVREHEIGIEVFGRHPDYDTAQDAIVRVQVSQLRKRLEQYFTAEVRDEPVVIEIPKGTYTPVFRSREPGSLPDRPPEVLRPRPPTRERWITVLSVLSISGVLLLAGLLFGPWRLTSAARPAGDVDRLWRQMFDNGRPTCIVLSDAMLGLFDDAIRHQMSLNEYRDKIFSSLSDERLKDPVENARWKELLTGTYFTHISDARSAAQFSVLNAAHNLPTEIVFAGDFAVSYLQSHNLILVGTRRTNPWVELFEDQLNFRSVFEETRPMGSYFQNRSPLPGESATYAVQWRKQGYCRVAFLPNPSRSGNVLLVSGTDMASSEAGGQFISSERWVQNLYSALGSSPNARLPYFEVLLKVDYMTWNTPKFELVAHRTPRF
;
A
#
# COMPACT_ATOMS: atom_id res chain seq x y z
N MET A 1 -23.32 6.38 -10.78
CA MET A 1 -24.79 6.43 -10.89
C MET A 1 -25.38 7.82 -10.74
N PHE A 2 -25.02 8.63 -9.76
CA PHE A 2 -25.61 9.96 -9.52
C PHE A 2 -25.63 10.85 -10.78
N LEU A 3 -24.51 11.05 -11.46
CA LEU A 3 -24.41 11.90 -12.65
C LEU A 3 -25.25 11.37 -13.84
N CYS A 4 -25.39 10.06 -13.99
CA CYS A 4 -26.20 9.46 -15.06
C CYS A 4 -27.72 9.56 -14.80
N ASN A 5 -28.13 9.62 -13.54
CA ASN A 5 -29.53 9.75 -13.15
C ASN A 5 -30.02 11.22 -13.15
N ARG A 6 -29.08 12.17 -13.20
CA ARG A 6 -29.34 13.63 -13.24
C ARG A 6 -29.04 14.20 -14.63
N ILE A 7 -29.53 13.56 -15.67
CA ILE A 7 -29.43 14.12 -17.04
C ILE A 7 -30.40 15.29 -17.12
N PRO A 8 -29.90 16.52 -17.34
CA PRO A 8 -30.78 17.70 -17.42
C PRO A 8 -31.70 17.57 -18.61
N THR A 9 -32.99 17.77 -18.41
CA THR A 9 -34.00 17.89 -19.46
C THR A 9 -34.04 19.30 -20.05
N ASP A 10 -33.44 20.28 -19.34
CA ASP A 10 -33.38 21.69 -19.75
C ASP A 10 -31.92 22.22 -19.64
N PRO A 11 -31.48 23.12 -20.55
CA PRO A 11 -30.12 23.69 -20.53
C PRO A 11 -29.76 24.47 -19.25
N GLY A 12 -30.74 24.85 -18.44
CA GLY A 12 -30.53 25.58 -17.16
C GLY A 12 -30.25 24.69 -15.95
N ASP A 13 -30.39 23.38 -16.05
CA ASP A 13 -30.35 22.42 -14.93
C ASP A 13 -28.99 21.67 -14.84
N ALA A 14 -27.90 22.38 -15.10
CA ALA A 14 -26.56 21.83 -15.05
C ALA A 14 -26.18 21.40 -13.63
N VAL A 15 -25.65 20.18 -13.46
CA VAL A 15 -25.16 19.65 -12.18
C VAL A 15 -24.01 20.53 -11.66
N ARG A 16 -24.14 21.01 -10.43
CA ARG A 16 -23.17 21.93 -9.80
C ARG A 16 -22.19 21.17 -8.91
N GLU A 17 -20.96 21.69 -8.78
CA GLU A 17 -19.92 21.14 -7.92
C GLU A 17 -20.40 20.94 -6.48
N HIS A 18 -21.08 21.94 -5.93
CA HIS A 18 -21.61 21.92 -4.57
C HIS A 18 -22.64 20.79 -4.35
N GLU A 19 -23.52 20.57 -5.30
CA GLU A 19 -24.52 19.48 -5.25
C GLU A 19 -23.84 18.10 -5.22
N ILE A 20 -22.82 17.88 -6.05
CA ILE A 20 -22.04 16.62 -6.04
C ILE A 20 -21.32 16.45 -4.70
N GLY A 21 -20.80 17.53 -4.13
CA GLY A 21 -20.13 17.49 -2.82
C GLY A 21 -21.06 16.98 -1.72
N ILE A 22 -22.28 17.46 -1.67
CA ILE A 22 -23.27 17.04 -0.67
C ILE A 22 -23.77 15.64 -0.94
N GLU A 23 -24.30 15.38 -2.14
CA GLU A 23 -25.05 14.17 -2.45
C GLU A 23 -24.14 12.94 -2.63
N VAL A 24 -22.93 13.12 -3.16
CA VAL A 24 -22.02 11.99 -3.46
C VAL A 24 -20.93 11.84 -2.41
N PHE A 25 -20.41 12.95 -1.89
CA PHE A 25 -19.27 12.94 -0.95
C PHE A 25 -19.68 13.25 0.50
N GLY A 26 -20.99 13.41 0.79
CA GLY A 26 -21.52 13.61 2.14
C GLY A 26 -20.99 14.90 2.82
N ARG A 27 -20.72 15.94 2.03
CA ARG A 27 -20.24 17.21 2.57
C ARG A 27 -21.37 17.98 3.23
N HIS A 28 -21.05 18.78 4.24
CA HIS A 28 -22.03 19.66 4.88
C HIS A 28 -22.59 20.66 3.87
N PRO A 29 -23.90 21.06 3.97
CA PRO A 29 -24.49 22.02 3.05
C PRO A 29 -23.75 23.36 2.90
N ASP A 30 -22.99 23.77 3.91
CA ASP A 30 -22.24 25.03 3.91
C ASP A 30 -20.75 24.87 3.53
N TYR A 31 -20.35 23.71 2.96
CA TYR A 31 -18.95 23.53 2.60
C TYR A 31 -18.51 24.46 1.48
N ASP A 32 -17.27 24.98 1.61
CA ASP A 32 -16.67 25.88 0.63
C ASP A 32 -15.97 25.09 -0.48
N THR A 33 -16.52 25.10 -1.69
CA THR A 33 -15.92 24.45 -2.88
C THR A 33 -14.58 25.05 -3.28
N ALA A 34 -14.22 26.28 -2.86
CA ALA A 34 -12.92 26.86 -3.14
C ALA A 34 -11.81 26.24 -2.27
N GLN A 35 -12.14 25.86 -1.04
CA GLN A 35 -11.20 25.23 -0.09
C GLN A 35 -11.17 23.71 -0.22
N ASP A 36 -12.30 23.06 -0.51
CA ASP A 36 -12.38 21.61 -0.69
C ASP A 36 -12.50 21.24 -2.18
N ALA A 37 -11.39 20.80 -2.76
CA ALA A 37 -11.29 20.45 -4.16
C ALA A 37 -11.73 19.00 -4.48
N ILE A 38 -12.37 18.28 -3.53
CA ILE A 38 -12.65 16.84 -3.67
C ILE A 38 -13.40 16.50 -4.97
N VAL A 39 -14.44 17.27 -5.32
CA VAL A 39 -15.25 17.02 -6.52
C VAL A 39 -14.40 17.22 -7.78
N ARG A 40 -13.63 18.30 -7.85
CA ARG A 40 -12.75 18.59 -9.01
C ARG A 40 -11.71 17.50 -9.23
N VAL A 41 -11.09 17.02 -8.16
CA VAL A 41 -10.09 15.95 -8.22
C VAL A 41 -10.72 14.66 -8.70
N GLN A 42 -11.85 14.26 -8.12
CA GLN A 42 -12.50 12.99 -8.44
C GLN A 42 -13.10 12.99 -9.86
N VAL A 43 -13.70 14.09 -10.30
CA VAL A 43 -14.20 14.21 -11.67
C VAL A 43 -13.05 14.26 -12.70
N SER A 44 -11.91 14.88 -12.35
CA SER A 44 -10.72 14.83 -13.21
C SER A 44 -10.19 13.40 -13.38
N GLN A 45 -10.16 12.61 -12.32
CA GLN A 45 -9.79 11.20 -12.39
C GLN A 45 -10.81 10.36 -13.19
N LEU A 46 -12.11 10.63 -12.99
CA LEU A 46 -13.18 9.96 -13.74
C LEU A 46 -13.08 10.22 -15.24
N ARG A 47 -12.79 11.46 -15.67
CA ARG A 47 -12.57 11.79 -17.09
C ARG A 47 -11.44 10.97 -17.70
N LYS A 48 -10.30 10.85 -17.00
CA LYS A 48 -9.16 10.03 -17.46
C LYS A 48 -9.54 8.56 -17.59
N ARG A 49 -10.29 8.02 -16.63
CA ARG A 49 -10.74 6.62 -16.68
C ARG A 49 -11.70 6.36 -17.82
N LEU A 50 -12.66 7.27 -18.06
CA LEU A 50 -13.60 7.16 -19.20
C LEU A 50 -12.84 7.21 -20.53
N GLU A 51 -11.89 8.13 -20.68
CA GLU A 51 -11.04 8.23 -21.87
C GLU A 51 -10.24 6.94 -22.10
N GLN A 52 -9.61 6.39 -21.07
CA GLN A 52 -8.87 5.13 -21.13
C GLN A 52 -9.78 3.96 -21.50
N TYR A 53 -10.94 3.85 -20.85
CA TYR A 53 -11.91 2.78 -21.10
C TYR A 53 -12.36 2.76 -22.57
N PHE A 54 -12.83 3.88 -23.09
CA PHE A 54 -13.33 3.97 -24.47
C PHE A 54 -12.24 3.98 -25.54
N THR A 55 -10.97 4.22 -25.18
CA THR A 55 -9.84 4.21 -26.11
C THR A 55 -9.13 2.85 -26.14
N ALA A 56 -8.95 2.21 -24.99
CA ALA A 56 -8.10 1.02 -24.85
C ALA A 56 -8.89 -0.28 -24.63
N GLU A 57 -9.95 -0.26 -23.81
CA GLU A 57 -10.59 -1.50 -23.33
C GLU A 57 -11.81 -1.90 -24.17
N VAL A 58 -12.62 -0.94 -24.63
CA VAL A 58 -13.88 -1.24 -25.34
C VAL A 58 -14.03 -0.37 -26.59
N ARG A 59 -13.52 -0.87 -27.71
CA ARG A 59 -13.59 -0.16 -29.01
C ARG A 59 -14.94 -0.28 -29.71
N ASP A 60 -15.76 -1.24 -29.33
CA ASP A 60 -16.99 -1.61 -30.07
C ASP A 60 -18.29 -1.20 -29.35
N GLU A 61 -18.21 -0.43 -28.26
CA GLU A 61 -19.42 0.06 -27.60
C GLU A 61 -20.12 1.14 -28.44
N PRO A 62 -21.46 1.00 -28.64
CA PRO A 62 -22.23 1.90 -29.51
C PRO A 62 -22.39 3.31 -28.93
N VAL A 63 -22.17 3.49 -27.61
CA VAL A 63 -22.31 4.78 -26.92
C VAL A 63 -21.05 5.11 -26.14
N VAL A 64 -20.49 6.28 -26.40
CA VAL A 64 -19.35 6.84 -25.65
C VAL A 64 -19.85 7.83 -24.63
N ILE A 65 -19.41 7.69 -23.38
CA ILE A 65 -19.72 8.62 -22.29
C ILE A 65 -18.54 9.55 -22.06
N GLU A 66 -18.78 10.85 -22.10
CA GLU A 66 -17.79 11.89 -21.87
C GLU A 66 -18.30 12.92 -20.85
N ILE A 67 -17.40 13.41 -19.99
CA ILE A 67 -17.68 14.57 -19.13
C ILE A 67 -16.77 15.72 -19.58
N PRO A 68 -17.29 16.69 -20.36
CA PRO A 68 -16.48 17.77 -20.91
C PRO A 68 -15.80 18.63 -19.82
N LYS A 69 -14.66 19.23 -20.14
CA LYS A 69 -13.99 20.18 -19.23
C LYS A 69 -14.89 21.39 -18.98
N GLY A 70 -14.97 21.84 -17.73
CA GLY A 70 -15.79 22.97 -17.31
C GLY A 70 -17.24 22.65 -16.96
N THR A 71 -17.68 21.41 -17.09
CA THR A 71 -19.00 20.95 -16.69
C THR A 71 -18.93 19.61 -15.92
N TYR A 72 -19.96 19.31 -15.15
CA TYR A 72 -20.12 18.02 -14.45
C TYR A 72 -21.21 17.16 -15.09
N THR A 73 -21.81 17.63 -16.16
CA THR A 73 -22.90 16.92 -16.88
C THR A 73 -22.29 15.93 -17.87
N PRO A 74 -22.64 14.63 -17.82
CA PRO A 74 -22.19 13.66 -18.80
C PRO A 74 -22.88 13.85 -20.15
N VAL A 75 -22.13 13.66 -21.23
CA VAL A 75 -22.61 13.67 -22.62
C VAL A 75 -22.49 12.26 -23.18
N PHE A 76 -23.56 11.79 -23.82
CA PHE A 76 -23.65 10.50 -24.47
C PHE A 76 -23.56 10.72 -25.99
N ARG A 77 -22.55 10.14 -26.61
CA ARG A 77 -22.36 10.19 -28.08
C ARG A 77 -22.53 8.80 -28.66
N SER A 78 -23.43 8.68 -29.65
CA SER A 78 -23.52 7.45 -30.43
C SER A 78 -22.28 7.34 -31.32
N ARG A 79 -21.67 6.18 -31.36
CA ARG A 79 -20.57 5.86 -32.27
C ARG A 79 -21.21 5.27 -33.53
N GLU A 80 -21.16 5.99 -34.63
CA GLU A 80 -21.63 5.45 -35.91
C GLU A 80 -20.67 4.32 -36.35
N PRO A 81 -21.18 3.15 -36.77
CA PRO A 81 -20.34 2.07 -37.30
C PRO A 81 -19.79 2.49 -38.65
N GLY A 82 -18.49 2.76 -38.71
CA GLY A 82 -17.76 2.87 -39.98
C GLY A 82 -17.04 4.17 -40.29
N SER A 83 -16.94 5.14 -39.43
CA SER A 83 -16.13 6.34 -39.67
C SER A 83 -14.66 6.09 -39.27
N LEU A 84 -13.87 5.66 -40.26
CA LEU A 84 -12.41 5.88 -40.25
C LEU A 84 -12.15 7.40 -40.18
N PRO A 85 -11.10 7.88 -39.48
CA PRO A 85 -10.81 9.29 -39.43
C PRO A 85 -10.52 9.80 -40.83
N ASP A 86 -11.35 10.74 -41.27
CA ASP A 86 -11.18 11.45 -42.54
C ASP A 86 -9.78 12.06 -42.63
N ARG A 87 -9.07 11.72 -43.68
CA ARG A 87 -7.88 12.46 -44.11
C ARG A 87 -8.30 13.92 -44.30
N PRO A 88 -7.54 14.87 -43.78
CA PRO A 88 -7.80 16.28 -44.07
C PRO A 88 -7.75 16.51 -45.61
N PRO A 89 -8.63 17.33 -46.17
CA PRO A 89 -8.63 17.62 -47.59
C PRO A 89 -7.28 18.22 -48.04
N GLU A 90 -6.78 17.71 -49.13
CA GLU A 90 -5.55 18.18 -49.80
C GLU A 90 -5.74 19.62 -50.25
N VAL A 91 -5.32 20.57 -49.43
CA VAL A 91 -5.30 21.99 -49.81
C VAL A 91 -4.16 22.21 -50.77
N LEU A 92 -4.52 22.46 -52.06
CA LEU A 92 -3.60 22.96 -53.07
C LEU A 92 -2.79 24.15 -52.52
N ARG A 93 -1.51 23.93 -52.27
CA ARG A 93 -0.59 24.93 -51.74
C ARG A 93 -0.26 26.00 -52.81
N PRO A 94 -0.53 27.28 -52.60
CA PRO A 94 0.15 28.31 -53.39
C PRO A 94 1.64 28.27 -53.04
N ARG A 95 2.52 28.37 -54.03
CA ARG A 95 3.97 28.48 -53.84
C ARG A 95 4.28 29.78 -53.06
N PRO A 96 4.95 29.70 -51.92
CA PRO A 96 5.33 30.93 -51.18
C PRO A 96 6.54 31.57 -51.85
N PRO A 97 6.64 32.93 -51.82
CA PRO A 97 7.80 33.67 -52.29
C PRO A 97 9.03 33.35 -51.44
N THR A 98 10.17 33.32 -52.07
CA THR A 98 11.47 32.91 -51.51
C THR A 98 11.96 33.66 -50.27
N ARG A 99 11.30 34.75 -49.87
CA ARG A 99 11.69 35.60 -48.71
C ARG A 99 11.22 35.07 -47.37
N GLU A 100 10.11 34.31 -47.31
CA GLU A 100 9.58 33.76 -46.06
C GLU A 100 10.35 32.53 -45.55
N ARG A 101 11.05 31.80 -46.41
CA ARG A 101 11.86 30.66 -46.01
C ARG A 101 12.99 31.03 -45.05
N TRP A 102 13.58 32.19 -45.19
CA TRP A 102 14.67 32.64 -44.31
C TRP A 102 14.17 33.08 -42.93
N ILE A 103 12.94 33.65 -42.86
CA ILE A 103 12.35 34.05 -41.58
C ILE A 103 11.96 32.84 -40.75
N THR A 104 11.39 31.77 -41.35
CA THR A 104 11.08 30.51 -40.67
C THR A 104 12.32 29.75 -40.21
N VAL A 105 13.37 29.73 -41.03
CA VAL A 105 14.66 29.10 -40.63
C VAL A 105 15.31 29.86 -39.48
N LEU A 106 15.31 31.20 -39.53
CA LEU A 106 15.86 32.03 -38.42
C LEU A 106 15.04 31.93 -37.12
N SER A 107 13.71 31.81 -37.23
CA SER A 107 12.86 31.63 -36.03
C SER A 107 13.03 30.22 -35.43
N VAL A 108 13.14 29.18 -36.21
CA VAL A 108 13.41 27.80 -35.72
C VAL A 108 14.81 27.71 -35.10
N LEU A 109 15.82 28.35 -35.71
CA LEU A 109 17.19 28.40 -35.14
C LEU A 109 17.23 29.23 -33.82
N SER A 110 16.49 30.34 -33.73
CA SER A 110 16.45 31.12 -32.48
C SER A 110 15.68 30.40 -31.37
N ILE A 111 14.57 29.70 -31.66
CA ILE A 111 13.86 28.89 -30.65
C ILE A 111 14.71 27.70 -30.22
N SER A 112 15.40 27.02 -31.17
CA SER A 112 16.32 25.94 -30.83
C SER A 112 17.53 26.43 -30.01
N GLY A 113 18.05 27.61 -30.31
CA GLY A 113 19.12 28.26 -29.55
C GLY A 113 18.68 28.63 -28.12
N VAL A 114 17.47 29.17 -27.95
CA VAL A 114 16.92 29.47 -26.64
C VAL A 114 16.63 28.21 -25.82
N LEU A 115 16.11 27.16 -26.44
CA LEU A 115 15.89 25.86 -25.78
C LEU A 115 17.22 25.18 -25.40
N LEU A 116 18.24 25.30 -26.24
CA LEU A 116 19.59 24.78 -25.96
C LEU A 116 20.27 25.58 -24.85
N LEU A 117 20.12 26.91 -24.85
CA LEU A 117 20.63 27.78 -23.80
C LEU A 117 19.87 27.56 -22.48
N ALA A 118 18.55 27.40 -22.54
CA ALA A 118 17.74 27.01 -21.38
C ALA A 118 18.15 25.60 -20.88
N GLY A 119 18.38 24.64 -21.78
CA GLY A 119 18.93 23.33 -21.43
C GLY A 119 20.31 23.40 -20.81
N LEU A 120 21.18 24.30 -21.25
CA LEU A 120 22.50 24.56 -20.66
C LEU A 120 22.42 25.33 -19.31
N LEU A 121 21.49 26.26 -19.18
CA LEU A 121 21.33 27.06 -17.96
C LEU A 121 20.46 26.39 -16.90
N PHE A 122 19.49 25.60 -17.30
CA PHE A 122 18.51 24.92 -16.45
C PHE A 122 18.57 23.40 -16.59
N GLY A 123 19.58 22.86 -17.27
CA GLY A 123 19.74 21.43 -17.49
C GLY A 123 19.89 20.63 -16.17
N PRO A 124 19.68 19.31 -16.23
CA PRO A 124 19.59 18.44 -15.04
C PRO A 124 20.86 18.39 -14.18
N TRP A 125 21.98 18.96 -14.66
CA TRP A 125 23.23 19.08 -13.85
C TRP A 125 23.12 20.06 -12.67
N ARG A 126 22.06 20.89 -12.59
CA ARG A 126 21.73 21.66 -11.38
C ARG A 126 20.84 20.89 -10.38
N LEU A 127 20.36 19.72 -10.77
CA LEU A 127 19.64 18.82 -9.88
C LEU A 127 20.58 17.79 -9.22
N THR A 128 21.89 18.00 -9.18
CA THR A 128 22.67 17.43 -8.10
C THR A 128 22.23 18.14 -6.82
N SER A 129 21.04 17.75 -6.38
CA SER A 129 20.66 17.88 -4.98
C SER A 129 21.87 17.37 -4.21
N ALA A 130 22.58 18.25 -3.52
CA ALA A 130 23.61 17.82 -2.58
C ALA A 130 22.97 16.67 -1.80
N ALA A 131 23.50 15.47 -1.95
CA ALA A 131 22.90 14.28 -1.36
C ALA A 131 22.72 14.61 0.12
N ARG A 132 21.45 14.79 0.53
CA ARG A 132 21.16 14.98 1.95
C ARG A 132 21.82 13.81 2.64
N PRO A 133 22.56 14.03 3.74
CA PRO A 133 23.16 12.94 4.47
C PRO A 133 22.05 11.90 4.72
N ALA A 134 22.33 10.65 4.38
CA ALA A 134 21.37 9.58 4.50
C ALA A 134 20.81 9.57 5.92
N GLY A 135 19.49 9.71 6.07
CA GLY A 135 18.81 9.64 7.36
C GLY A 135 18.95 8.26 7.99
N ASP A 136 18.54 8.12 9.23
CA ASP A 136 18.58 6.84 9.95
C ASP A 136 17.62 5.82 9.31
N VAL A 137 16.49 6.28 8.80
CA VAL A 137 15.55 5.46 8.02
C VAL A 137 16.24 4.94 6.75
N ASP A 138 16.87 5.80 5.97
CA ASP A 138 17.57 5.38 4.75
C ASP A 138 18.69 4.35 5.06
N ARG A 139 19.41 4.52 6.17
CA ARG A 139 20.45 3.57 6.61
C ARG A 139 19.87 2.21 6.99
N LEU A 140 18.78 2.18 7.76
CA LEU A 140 18.08 0.94 8.12
C LEU A 140 17.61 0.20 6.86
N TRP A 141 16.94 0.91 5.97
CA TRP A 141 16.37 0.30 4.77
C TRP A 141 17.46 -0.08 3.76
N ARG A 142 18.54 0.68 3.67
CA ARG A 142 19.73 0.28 2.89
C ARG A 142 20.29 -1.05 3.39
N GLN A 143 20.34 -1.25 4.71
CA GLN A 143 20.78 -2.53 5.28
C GLN A 143 19.83 -3.68 4.94
N MET A 144 18.51 -3.42 4.87
CA MET A 144 17.55 -4.41 4.43
C MET A 144 17.81 -4.85 2.98
N PHE A 145 18.29 -3.93 2.13
CA PHE A 145 18.40 -4.13 0.69
C PHE A 145 19.85 -4.30 0.17
N ASP A 146 20.86 -4.27 1.02
CA ASP A 146 22.28 -4.26 0.64
C ASP A 146 22.75 -5.52 -0.12
N ASN A 147 21.96 -6.59 -0.09
CA ASN A 147 22.21 -7.84 -0.80
C ASN A 147 21.75 -7.82 -2.27
N GLY A 148 21.14 -6.73 -2.76
CA GLY A 148 20.68 -6.56 -4.13
C GLY A 148 19.51 -7.46 -4.56
N ARG A 149 18.82 -8.12 -3.61
CA ARG A 149 17.70 -9.01 -3.89
C ARG A 149 16.39 -8.25 -4.05
N PRO A 150 15.48 -8.71 -4.91
CA PRO A 150 14.12 -8.18 -4.93
C PRO A 150 13.45 -8.38 -3.56
N THR A 151 12.44 -7.58 -3.28
CA THR A 151 11.70 -7.62 -2.02
C THR A 151 10.30 -8.13 -2.26
N CYS A 152 9.85 -9.10 -1.47
CA CYS A 152 8.48 -9.57 -1.43
C CYS A 152 7.81 -9.10 -0.14
N ILE A 153 6.75 -8.30 -0.26
CA ILE A 153 5.90 -7.85 0.85
C ILE A 153 4.69 -8.78 0.91
N VAL A 154 4.56 -9.52 2.01
CA VAL A 154 3.50 -10.51 2.19
C VAL A 154 2.43 -9.93 3.10
N LEU A 155 1.27 -9.65 2.51
CA LEU A 155 0.10 -9.13 3.23
C LEU A 155 -0.60 -10.25 3.98
N SER A 156 -1.22 -9.90 5.11
CA SER A 156 -1.99 -10.85 5.91
C SER A 156 -3.27 -11.32 5.21
N ASP A 157 -3.72 -12.50 5.57
CA ASP A 157 -5.04 -13.04 5.28
C ASP A 157 -5.99 -12.72 6.43
N ALA A 158 -6.80 -11.68 6.27
CA ALA A 158 -7.70 -11.22 7.33
C ALA A 158 -8.84 -12.22 7.61
N MET A 159 -9.17 -13.09 6.65
CA MET A 159 -10.24 -14.09 6.82
C MET A 159 -9.77 -15.30 7.62
N LEU A 160 -8.47 -15.60 7.59
CA LEU A 160 -7.93 -16.79 8.26
C LEU A 160 -8.23 -16.79 9.77
N GLY A 161 -7.99 -15.67 10.44
CA GLY A 161 -8.27 -15.56 11.87
C GLY A 161 -9.76 -15.72 12.23
N LEU A 162 -10.67 -15.26 11.36
CA LEU A 162 -12.11 -15.46 11.55
C LEU A 162 -12.52 -16.91 11.27
N PHE A 163 -11.89 -17.54 10.31
CA PHE A 163 -12.11 -18.96 10.03
C PHE A 163 -11.62 -19.85 11.17
N ASP A 164 -10.43 -19.57 11.69
CA ASP A 164 -9.87 -20.28 12.85
C ASP A 164 -10.85 -20.23 14.05
N ASP A 165 -11.47 -19.07 14.30
CA ASP A 165 -12.49 -18.94 15.35
C ASP A 165 -13.75 -19.75 15.05
N ALA A 166 -14.24 -19.72 13.81
CA ALA A 166 -15.43 -20.45 13.40
C ALA A 166 -15.25 -21.97 13.56
N ILE A 167 -14.09 -22.49 13.14
CA ILE A 167 -13.77 -23.93 13.25
C ILE A 167 -13.16 -24.33 14.60
N ARG A 168 -12.88 -23.37 15.49
CA ARG A 168 -12.21 -23.57 16.79
C ARG A 168 -10.89 -24.35 16.66
N HIS A 169 -10.13 -24.00 15.65
CA HIS A 169 -8.84 -24.58 15.37
C HIS A 169 -7.92 -23.56 14.73
N GLN A 170 -6.77 -23.31 15.33
CA GLN A 170 -5.77 -22.46 14.72
C GLN A 170 -4.96 -23.24 13.68
N MET A 171 -5.09 -22.85 12.43
CA MET A 171 -4.37 -23.49 11.34
C MET A 171 -2.85 -23.35 11.50
N SER A 172 -2.14 -24.44 11.30
CA SER A 172 -0.68 -24.45 11.16
C SER A 172 -0.26 -23.92 9.78
N LEU A 173 1.01 -23.54 9.65
CA LEU A 173 1.58 -23.16 8.35
C LEU A 173 1.40 -24.27 7.29
N ASN A 174 1.55 -25.53 7.66
CA ASN A 174 1.40 -26.65 6.72
C ASN A 174 -0.05 -26.75 6.21
N GLU A 175 -1.03 -26.71 7.09
CA GLU A 175 -2.46 -26.75 6.74
C GLU A 175 -2.84 -25.59 5.82
N TYR A 176 -2.32 -24.38 6.11
CA TYR A 176 -2.54 -23.20 5.30
C TYR A 176 -1.90 -23.31 3.91
N ARG A 177 -0.63 -23.71 3.85
CA ARG A 177 0.10 -23.93 2.60
C ARG A 177 -0.57 -24.98 1.73
N ASP A 178 -1.00 -26.09 2.32
CA ASP A 178 -1.62 -27.19 1.62
C ASP A 178 -3.11 -26.92 1.30
N LYS A 179 -3.61 -25.73 1.68
CA LYS A 179 -4.95 -25.21 1.39
C LYS A 179 -6.08 -26.18 1.79
N ILE A 180 -5.94 -26.84 2.93
CA ILE A 180 -6.92 -27.85 3.40
C ILE A 180 -8.18 -27.25 4.05
N PHE A 181 -8.51 -25.97 3.74
CA PHE A 181 -9.67 -25.26 4.27
C PHE A 181 -10.97 -26.04 4.13
N SER A 182 -11.22 -26.62 2.95
CA SER A 182 -12.45 -27.36 2.68
C SER A 182 -12.58 -28.60 3.57
N SER A 183 -11.50 -29.34 3.78
CA SER A 183 -11.50 -30.53 4.64
C SER A 183 -11.75 -30.16 6.10
N LEU A 184 -11.07 -29.11 6.61
CA LEU A 184 -11.27 -28.62 7.98
C LEU A 184 -12.67 -28.06 8.19
N SER A 185 -13.20 -27.35 7.19
CA SER A 185 -14.56 -26.82 7.22
C SER A 185 -15.60 -27.96 7.28
N ASP A 186 -15.45 -29.02 6.45
CA ASP A 186 -16.33 -30.20 6.45
C ASP A 186 -16.29 -30.99 7.77
N GLU A 187 -15.12 -31.06 8.39
CA GLU A 187 -14.94 -31.77 9.66
C GLU A 187 -15.58 -31.02 10.82
N ARG A 188 -15.46 -29.68 10.84
CA ARG A 188 -15.70 -28.85 12.04
C ARG A 188 -16.98 -28.04 12.00
N LEU A 189 -17.47 -27.64 10.83
CA LEU A 189 -18.72 -26.90 10.68
C LEU A 189 -19.87 -27.87 10.31
N LYS A 190 -20.82 -27.97 11.23
CA LYS A 190 -21.98 -28.87 11.06
C LYS A 190 -23.12 -28.28 10.24
N ASP A 191 -23.21 -26.94 10.20
CA ASP A 191 -24.20 -26.26 9.38
C ASP A 191 -23.74 -26.23 7.91
N PRO A 192 -24.49 -26.88 6.97
CA PRO A 192 -24.11 -26.92 5.56
C PRO A 192 -24.06 -25.52 4.89
N VAL A 193 -24.90 -24.58 5.32
CA VAL A 193 -24.95 -23.21 4.76
C VAL A 193 -23.71 -22.42 5.19
N GLU A 194 -23.39 -22.49 6.46
CA GLU A 194 -22.19 -21.87 7.03
C GLU A 194 -20.92 -22.46 6.40
N ASN A 195 -20.85 -23.80 6.30
CA ASN A 195 -19.75 -24.49 5.67
C ASN A 195 -19.53 -24.06 4.21
N ALA A 196 -20.61 -24.03 3.40
CA ALA A 196 -20.53 -23.60 2.01
C ALA A 196 -20.04 -22.15 1.90
N ARG A 197 -20.53 -21.26 2.77
CA ARG A 197 -20.12 -19.84 2.81
C ARG A 197 -18.63 -19.68 3.13
N TRP A 198 -18.12 -20.41 4.10
CA TRP A 198 -16.67 -20.35 4.44
C TRP A 198 -15.79 -20.86 3.30
N LYS A 199 -16.18 -21.94 2.64
CA LYS A 199 -15.46 -22.45 1.46
C LYS A 199 -15.40 -21.42 0.35
N GLU A 200 -16.49 -20.75 0.06
CA GLU A 200 -16.54 -19.68 -0.95
C GLU A 200 -15.62 -18.51 -0.57
N LEU A 201 -15.70 -18.02 0.68
CA LEU A 201 -14.91 -16.89 1.16
C LEU A 201 -13.41 -17.17 1.12
N LEU A 202 -12.97 -18.39 1.49
CA LEU A 202 -11.56 -18.74 1.58
C LEU A 202 -10.92 -19.12 0.23
N THR A 203 -11.73 -19.50 -0.75
CA THR A 203 -11.23 -19.93 -2.07
C THR A 203 -11.42 -18.90 -3.17
N GLY A 204 -12.37 -17.98 -3.03
CA GLY A 204 -12.77 -17.04 -4.08
C GLY A 204 -12.38 -15.58 -3.84
N THR A 205 -11.89 -15.22 -2.65
CA THR A 205 -11.69 -13.82 -2.30
C THR A 205 -10.40 -13.58 -1.51
N TYR A 206 -9.82 -12.39 -1.70
CA TYR A 206 -8.64 -11.93 -0.98
C TYR A 206 -9.06 -10.83 -0.01
N PHE A 207 -8.90 -11.07 1.29
CA PHE A 207 -9.15 -10.07 2.32
C PHE A 207 -7.87 -9.75 3.07
N THR A 208 -7.47 -8.50 3.05
CA THR A 208 -6.37 -8.01 3.88
C THR A 208 -6.80 -6.76 4.64
N HIS A 209 -6.05 -6.41 5.67
CA HIS A 209 -6.33 -5.22 6.46
C HIS A 209 -5.86 -3.95 5.71
N ILE A 210 -6.58 -2.84 5.89
CA ILE A 210 -6.16 -1.55 5.33
C ILE A 210 -4.80 -1.07 5.88
N SER A 211 -4.47 -1.44 7.12
CA SER A 211 -3.16 -1.20 7.74
C SER A 211 -2.03 -1.83 6.95
N ASP A 212 -2.24 -3.06 6.45
CA ASP A 212 -1.24 -3.81 5.69
C ASP A 212 -1.01 -3.17 4.32
N ALA A 213 -2.10 -2.76 3.65
CA ALA A 213 -2.02 -2.05 2.38
C ALA A 213 -1.27 -0.70 2.52
N ARG A 214 -1.50 0.05 3.60
CA ARG A 214 -0.78 1.29 3.91
C ARG A 214 0.70 1.03 4.18
N SER A 215 1.02 0.02 4.98
CA SER A 215 2.39 -0.39 5.27
C SER A 215 3.12 -0.84 4.00
N ALA A 216 2.47 -1.65 3.16
CA ALA A 216 3.04 -2.09 1.89
C ALA A 216 3.32 -0.94 0.94
N ALA A 217 2.41 0.03 0.81
CA ALA A 217 2.63 1.23 0.01
C ALA A 217 3.85 2.03 0.50
N GLN A 218 3.96 2.22 1.82
CA GLN A 218 5.09 2.93 2.44
C GLN A 218 6.42 2.20 2.24
N PHE A 219 6.45 0.89 2.45
CA PHE A 219 7.65 0.07 2.25
C PHE A 219 8.07 0.00 0.78
N SER A 220 7.10 -0.03 -0.14
CA SER A 220 7.38 0.02 -1.58
C SER A 220 8.07 1.32 -2.00
N VAL A 221 7.67 2.46 -1.42
CA VAL A 221 8.35 3.75 -1.66
C VAL A 221 9.78 3.73 -1.14
N LEU A 222 10.01 3.18 0.06
CA LEU A 222 11.34 3.05 0.65
C LEU A 222 12.24 2.11 -0.19
N ASN A 223 11.70 0.98 -0.66
CA ASN A 223 12.43 0.06 -1.53
C ASN A 223 12.74 0.67 -2.91
N ALA A 224 11.80 1.41 -3.49
CA ALA A 224 11.98 2.07 -4.77
C ALA A 224 13.15 3.08 -4.76
N ALA A 225 13.43 3.72 -3.61
CA ALA A 225 14.58 4.60 -3.44
C ALA A 225 15.94 3.87 -3.63
N HIS A 226 15.95 2.55 -3.51
CA HIS A 226 17.12 1.69 -3.74
C HIS A 226 17.13 1.01 -5.12
N ASN A 227 16.19 1.33 -6.00
CA ASN A 227 16.05 0.79 -7.37
C ASN A 227 15.93 -0.75 -7.42
N LEU A 228 15.30 -1.36 -6.43
CA LEU A 228 15.07 -2.80 -6.39
C LEU A 228 13.60 -3.12 -6.68
N PRO A 229 13.32 -4.24 -7.37
CA PRO A 229 11.96 -4.69 -7.60
C PRO A 229 11.24 -5.00 -6.28
N THR A 230 9.96 -4.61 -6.20
CA THR A 230 9.06 -4.95 -5.09
C THR A 230 7.87 -5.72 -5.62
N GLU A 231 7.61 -6.86 -5.03
CA GLU A 231 6.39 -7.63 -5.25
C GLU A 231 5.53 -7.54 -3.99
N ILE A 232 4.22 -7.37 -4.17
CA ILE A 232 3.24 -7.41 -3.08
C ILE A 232 2.38 -8.63 -3.33
N VAL A 233 2.39 -9.57 -2.38
CA VAL A 233 1.66 -10.82 -2.50
C VAL A 233 0.74 -11.02 -1.29
N PHE A 234 -0.36 -11.71 -1.50
CA PHE A 234 -1.24 -12.17 -0.44
C PHE A 234 -0.63 -13.41 0.22
N ALA A 235 -0.82 -13.58 1.53
CA ALA A 235 -0.21 -14.71 2.25
C ALA A 235 -0.54 -16.09 1.64
N GLY A 236 -1.75 -16.25 1.09
CA GLY A 236 -2.19 -17.48 0.43
C GLY A 236 -1.54 -17.77 -0.92
N ASP A 237 -0.90 -16.77 -1.54
CA ASP A 237 -0.21 -16.88 -2.82
C ASP A 237 1.32 -16.87 -2.68
N PHE A 238 1.81 -16.81 -1.44
CA PHE A 238 3.25 -16.78 -1.19
C PHE A 238 3.91 -18.09 -1.59
N ALA A 239 4.87 -18.00 -2.48
CA ALA A 239 5.63 -19.17 -2.93
C ALA A 239 6.85 -19.42 -2.02
N VAL A 240 7.07 -20.68 -1.64
CA VAL A 240 8.22 -21.08 -0.79
C VAL A 240 9.57 -20.69 -1.40
N SER A 241 9.66 -20.59 -2.73
CA SER A 241 10.85 -20.11 -3.44
C SER A 241 11.28 -18.71 -3.06
N TYR A 242 10.34 -17.84 -2.64
CA TYR A 242 10.67 -16.49 -2.17
C TYR A 242 11.56 -16.49 -0.92
N LEU A 243 11.45 -17.52 -0.07
CA LEU A 243 12.33 -17.69 1.11
C LEU A 243 13.83 -17.75 0.74
N GLN A 244 14.15 -18.14 -0.49
CA GLN A 244 15.52 -18.28 -0.96
C GLN A 244 15.96 -17.14 -1.89
N SER A 245 15.03 -16.52 -2.59
CA SER A 245 15.33 -15.59 -3.68
C SER A 245 15.11 -14.10 -3.33
N HIS A 246 14.33 -13.79 -2.29
CA HIS A 246 13.90 -12.44 -1.96
C HIS A 246 14.29 -12.01 -0.55
N ASN A 247 14.36 -10.69 -0.33
CA ASN A 247 14.12 -10.11 0.99
C ASN A 247 12.62 -10.18 1.27
N LEU A 248 12.24 -10.41 2.51
CA LEU A 248 10.85 -10.58 2.88
C LEU A 248 10.40 -9.52 3.87
N ILE A 249 9.19 -9.00 3.68
CA ILE A 249 8.50 -8.19 4.67
C ILE A 249 7.17 -8.88 4.96
N LEU A 250 7.04 -9.50 6.13
CA LEU A 250 5.83 -10.21 6.52
C LEU A 250 5.01 -9.31 7.46
N VAL A 251 3.79 -8.98 7.04
CA VAL A 251 2.86 -8.17 7.84
C VAL A 251 1.80 -9.08 8.46
N GLY A 252 1.52 -8.90 9.74
CA GLY A 252 0.58 -9.71 10.51
C GLY A 252 1.27 -10.62 11.53
N THR A 253 0.45 -11.26 12.37
CA THR A 253 0.86 -12.33 13.28
C THR A 253 0.65 -13.69 12.63
N ARG A 254 1.12 -14.75 13.27
CA ARG A 254 0.86 -16.13 12.84
C ARG A 254 -0.62 -16.40 12.52
N ARG A 255 -1.55 -15.74 13.23
CA ARG A 255 -3.00 -15.91 13.05
C ARG A 255 -3.52 -15.42 11.70
N THR A 256 -2.89 -14.39 11.13
CA THR A 256 -3.31 -13.78 9.85
C THR A 256 -2.25 -13.91 8.76
N ASN A 257 -1.03 -14.29 9.13
CA ASN A 257 0.06 -14.58 8.21
C ASN A 257 0.86 -15.77 8.74
N PRO A 258 0.45 -17.01 8.43
CA PRO A 258 1.09 -18.23 8.96
C PRO A 258 2.57 -18.33 8.64
N TRP A 259 3.07 -17.66 7.59
CA TRP A 259 4.50 -17.65 7.25
C TRP A 259 5.39 -17.05 8.34
N VAL A 260 4.84 -16.26 9.25
CA VAL A 260 5.52 -15.75 10.45
C VAL A 260 5.96 -16.90 11.37
N GLU A 261 5.27 -18.04 11.34
CA GLU A 261 5.60 -19.24 12.16
C GLU A 261 7.04 -19.70 11.95
N LEU A 262 7.59 -19.56 10.75
CA LEU A 262 8.98 -19.93 10.43
C LEU A 262 10.03 -19.22 11.28
N PHE A 263 9.67 -18.11 11.91
CA PHE A 263 10.57 -17.24 12.67
C PHE A 263 10.28 -17.22 14.18
N GLU A 264 9.09 -17.71 14.59
CA GLU A 264 8.62 -17.61 15.99
C GLU A 264 9.59 -18.23 17.00
N ASP A 265 10.23 -19.35 16.66
CA ASP A 265 11.14 -20.04 17.57
C ASP A 265 12.46 -19.31 17.83
N GLN A 266 12.82 -18.38 16.94
CA GLN A 266 14.03 -17.56 17.03
C GLN A 266 13.78 -16.26 17.82
N LEU A 267 12.51 -15.95 18.14
CA LEU A 267 12.07 -14.71 18.73
C LEU A 267 11.70 -14.87 20.21
N ASN A 268 11.98 -13.84 21.00
CA ASN A 268 11.66 -13.81 22.40
C ASN A 268 10.19 -13.45 22.65
N PHE A 269 9.62 -12.53 21.86
CA PHE A 269 8.22 -12.09 22.02
C PHE A 269 7.32 -12.91 21.07
N ARG A 270 6.87 -14.06 21.59
CA ARG A 270 6.02 -14.97 20.83
C ARG A 270 4.59 -14.44 20.72
N SER A 271 4.05 -14.38 19.51
CA SER A 271 2.64 -14.05 19.29
C SER A 271 1.74 -15.23 19.68
N VAL A 272 0.77 -14.97 20.55
CA VAL A 272 -0.21 -15.95 21.05
C VAL A 272 -1.62 -15.38 20.93
N PHE A 273 -2.58 -16.25 20.60
CA PHE A 273 -3.99 -15.96 20.62
C PHE A 273 -4.73 -16.98 21.49
N GLU A 274 -5.59 -16.50 22.39
CA GLU A 274 -6.46 -17.29 23.24
C GLU A 274 -7.89 -16.79 23.14
N GLU A 275 -8.82 -17.62 22.69
CA GLU A 275 -10.23 -17.26 22.49
C GLU A 275 -10.93 -16.81 23.78
N THR A 276 -10.48 -17.27 24.93
CA THR A 276 -11.07 -16.97 26.24
C THR A 276 -10.85 -15.56 26.76
N ARG A 277 -9.97 -14.78 26.12
CA ARG A 277 -9.68 -13.39 26.50
C ARG A 277 -10.39 -12.40 25.57
N PRO A 278 -10.89 -11.25 26.06
CA PRO A 278 -11.35 -10.18 25.18
C PRO A 278 -10.25 -9.83 24.17
N MET A 279 -10.51 -10.02 22.88
CA MET A 279 -9.55 -9.86 21.79
C MET A 279 -8.36 -10.83 21.77
N GLY A 280 -8.20 -11.72 22.70
CA GLY A 280 -7.34 -12.91 22.72
C GLY A 280 -5.87 -12.78 22.34
N SER A 281 -5.43 -11.72 21.68
CA SER A 281 -4.05 -11.56 21.17
C SER A 281 -3.12 -10.96 22.22
N TYR A 282 -1.94 -11.57 22.37
CA TYR A 282 -0.88 -11.05 23.23
C TYR A 282 0.50 -11.52 22.76
N PHE A 283 1.55 -10.87 23.28
CA PHE A 283 2.91 -11.36 23.16
C PHE A 283 3.37 -11.97 24.48
N GLN A 284 3.80 -13.23 24.41
CA GLN A 284 4.48 -13.90 25.51
C GLN A 284 5.96 -13.55 25.47
N ASN A 285 6.49 -13.01 26.56
CA ASN A 285 7.92 -12.77 26.75
C ASN A 285 8.57 -14.04 27.31
N ARG A 286 9.34 -14.75 26.46
CA ARG A 286 9.94 -16.06 26.85
C ARG A 286 11.04 -15.91 27.90
N SER A 287 11.74 -14.77 27.92
CA SER A 287 12.85 -14.51 28.83
C SER A 287 12.78 -13.06 29.33
N PRO A 288 11.87 -12.75 30.27
CA PRO A 288 11.71 -11.41 30.80
C PRO A 288 12.99 -10.92 31.50
N LEU A 289 13.41 -9.70 31.17
CA LEU A 289 14.47 -8.99 31.88
C LEU A 289 13.88 -8.24 33.11
N PRO A 290 14.73 -7.83 34.07
CA PRO A 290 14.24 -7.04 35.21
C PRO A 290 13.42 -5.82 34.77
N GLY A 291 12.20 -5.70 35.29
CA GLY A 291 11.25 -4.63 34.95
C GLY A 291 10.34 -4.93 33.74
N GLU A 292 10.56 -6.02 33.02
CA GLU A 292 9.68 -6.42 31.92
C GLU A 292 8.51 -7.32 32.39
N SER A 293 7.40 -7.25 31.65
CA SER A 293 6.27 -8.15 31.86
C SER A 293 6.49 -9.50 31.17
N ALA A 294 5.98 -10.57 31.79
CA ALA A 294 5.95 -11.90 31.16
C ALA A 294 4.92 -11.97 30.01
N THR A 295 3.93 -11.08 29.99
CA THR A 295 2.87 -11.06 28.99
C THR A 295 2.49 -9.62 28.65
N TYR A 296 2.33 -9.34 27.35
CA TYR A 296 1.90 -8.05 26.83
C TYR A 296 0.58 -8.24 26.07
N ALA A 297 -0.53 -8.11 26.81
CA ALA A 297 -1.86 -8.38 26.27
C ALA A 297 -2.56 -7.11 25.79
N VAL A 298 -3.32 -7.24 24.69
CA VAL A 298 -4.18 -6.18 24.20
C VAL A 298 -5.22 -5.79 25.25
N GLN A 299 -5.48 -4.48 25.35
CA GLN A 299 -6.61 -3.93 26.09
C GLN A 299 -7.56 -3.28 25.07
N TRP A 300 -8.69 -3.91 24.86
CA TRP A 300 -9.66 -3.50 23.84
C TRP A 300 -9.91 -1.97 23.84
N ARG A 301 -9.73 -1.35 22.67
CA ARG A 301 -9.91 0.09 22.42
C ARG A 301 -9.04 1.03 23.27
N LYS A 302 -8.07 0.52 23.99
CA LYS A 302 -7.14 1.32 24.82
C LYS A 302 -5.71 1.17 24.36
N GLN A 303 -5.25 -0.07 24.25
CA GLN A 303 -3.84 -0.37 24.07
C GLN A 303 -3.64 -1.68 23.34
N GLY A 304 -2.67 -1.72 22.46
CA GLY A 304 -2.16 -2.91 21.81
C GLY A 304 -0.65 -2.97 21.81
N TYR A 305 -0.10 -3.99 21.12
CA TYR A 305 1.33 -4.18 21.01
C TYR A 305 1.70 -4.55 19.59
N CYS A 306 2.90 -4.14 19.16
CA CYS A 306 3.48 -4.55 17.88
C CYS A 306 4.90 -5.04 18.09
N ARG A 307 5.20 -6.23 17.60
CA ARG A 307 6.56 -6.71 17.44
C ARG A 307 7.09 -6.32 16.07
N VAL A 308 8.26 -5.69 16.03
CA VAL A 308 9.04 -5.47 14.81
C VAL A 308 10.33 -6.23 14.96
N ALA A 309 10.63 -7.13 14.02
CA ALA A 309 11.86 -7.91 14.05
C ALA A 309 12.57 -7.89 12.69
N PHE A 310 13.88 -7.66 12.71
CA PHE A 310 14.76 -7.73 11.58
C PHE A 310 15.68 -8.93 11.73
N LEU A 311 15.63 -9.86 10.79
CA LEU A 311 16.22 -11.20 10.90
C LEU A 311 16.86 -11.61 9.57
N PRO A 312 17.78 -12.60 9.55
CA PRO A 312 18.16 -13.26 8.31
C PRO A 312 17.00 -14.15 7.82
N ASN A 313 16.88 -14.36 6.52
CA ASN A 313 16.01 -15.41 6.00
C ASN A 313 16.54 -16.81 6.35
N PRO A 314 15.74 -17.90 6.23
CA PRO A 314 16.16 -19.24 6.61
C PRO A 314 17.42 -19.72 5.88
N SER A 315 17.68 -19.29 4.65
CA SER A 315 18.88 -19.61 3.88
C SER A 315 20.08 -18.67 4.18
N ARG A 316 19.91 -17.68 5.04
CA ARG A 316 20.89 -16.63 5.35
C ARG A 316 21.41 -15.86 4.13
N SER A 317 20.64 -15.88 3.07
CA SER A 317 20.98 -15.21 1.80
C SER A 317 20.28 -13.88 1.61
N GLY A 318 19.30 -13.56 2.45
CA GLY A 318 18.50 -12.34 2.43
C GLY A 318 18.04 -11.94 3.82
N ASN A 319 17.30 -10.84 3.89
CA ASN A 319 16.79 -10.27 5.13
C ASN A 319 15.28 -10.45 5.23
N VAL A 320 14.78 -10.50 6.44
CA VAL A 320 13.36 -10.58 6.77
C VAL A 320 13.01 -9.50 7.76
N LEU A 321 11.96 -8.76 7.48
CA LEU A 321 11.34 -7.81 8.39
C LEU A 321 9.94 -8.33 8.76
N LEU A 322 9.70 -8.54 10.04
CA LEU A 322 8.39 -8.90 10.57
C LEU A 322 7.76 -7.67 11.20
N VAL A 323 6.49 -7.41 10.86
CA VAL A 323 5.66 -6.37 11.49
C VAL A 323 4.38 -7.05 11.98
N SER A 324 4.35 -7.41 13.26
CA SER A 324 3.30 -8.24 13.84
C SER A 324 2.57 -7.48 14.96
N GLY A 325 1.37 -6.98 14.68
CA GLY A 325 0.53 -6.28 15.67
C GLY A 325 -0.51 -7.20 16.31
N THR A 326 -0.88 -6.94 17.56
CA THR A 326 -2.01 -7.62 18.22
C THR A 326 -3.36 -7.29 17.59
N ASP A 327 -3.41 -6.22 16.79
CA ASP A 327 -4.54 -5.74 16.02
C ASP A 327 -4.07 -4.81 14.87
N MET A 328 -5.00 -4.31 14.06
CA MET A 328 -4.71 -3.45 12.89
C MET A 328 -3.95 -2.17 13.26
N ALA A 329 -4.38 -1.48 14.32
CA ALA A 329 -3.76 -0.21 14.71
C ALA A 329 -2.32 -0.42 15.19
N SER A 330 -2.08 -1.52 15.89
CA SER A 330 -0.74 -1.91 16.33
C SER A 330 0.16 -2.30 15.16
N SER A 331 -0.37 -3.00 14.15
CA SER A 331 0.38 -3.33 12.92
C SER A 331 0.75 -2.06 12.14
N GLU A 332 -0.17 -1.10 11.99
CA GLU A 332 0.09 0.19 11.36
C GLU A 332 1.18 1.00 12.11
N ALA A 333 1.11 1.01 13.45
CA ALA A 333 2.13 1.66 14.28
C ALA A 333 3.52 1.05 14.08
N GLY A 334 3.64 -0.27 13.90
CA GLY A 334 4.89 -0.95 13.58
C GLY A 334 5.47 -0.49 12.24
N GLY A 335 4.63 -0.36 11.21
CA GLY A 335 5.03 0.20 9.92
C GLY A 335 5.53 1.64 10.02
N GLN A 336 4.81 2.49 10.76
CA GLN A 336 5.20 3.88 11.01
C GLN A 336 6.51 3.98 11.82
N PHE A 337 6.73 3.09 12.79
CA PHE A 337 7.93 3.06 13.62
C PHE A 337 9.20 2.97 12.77
N ILE A 338 9.29 1.99 11.86
CA ILE A 338 10.48 1.76 11.05
C ILE A 338 10.60 2.67 9.82
N SER A 339 9.61 3.52 9.58
CA SER A 339 9.59 4.48 8.47
C SER A 339 9.74 5.93 8.93
N SER A 340 9.93 6.17 10.23
CA SER A 340 10.05 7.50 10.81
C SER A 340 11.45 7.74 11.37
N GLU A 341 12.11 8.84 10.95
CA GLU A 341 13.45 9.20 11.41
C GLU A 341 13.58 9.24 12.93
N ARG A 342 12.63 9.89 13.60
CA ARG A 342 12.62 9.99 15.07
C ARG A 342 12.65 8.61 15.73
N TRP A 343 11.85 7.69 15.21
CA TRP A 343 11.69 6.39 15.85
C TRP A 343 12.82 5.43 15.52
N VAL A 344 13.36 5.53 14.31
CA VAL A 344 14.57 4.76 13.94
C VAL A 344 15.78 5.25 14.74
N GLN A 345 15.90 6.55 15.05
CA GLN A 345 16.92 7.05 16.00
C GLN A 345 16.75 6.44 17.40
N ASN A 346 15.51 6.35 17.90
CA ASN A 346 15.26 5.69 19.17
C ASN A 346 15.63 4.20 19.13
N LEU A 347 15.38 3.53 17.99
CA LEU A 347 15.81 2.14 17.79
C LEU A 347 17.34 2.00 17.85
N TYR A 348 18.12 2.84 17.14
CA TYR A 348 19.57 2.85 17.22
C TYR A 348 20.06 3.04 18.65
N SER A 349 19.46 3.98 19.38
CA SER A 349 19.81 4.26 20.77
C SER A 349 19.49 3.08 21.70
N ALA A 350 18.32 2.46 21.56
CA ALA A 350 17.90 1.30 22.36
C ALA A 350 18.81 0.09 22.13
N LEU A 351 19.27 -0.12 20.90
CA LEU A 351 20.17 -1.22 20.55
C LEU A 351 21.65 -0.91 20.87
N GLY A 352 21.96 0.26 21.43
CA GLY A 352 23.32 0.68 21.74
C GLY A 352 24.20 0.84 20.50
N SER A 353 23.58 1.06 19.33
CA SER A 353 24.29 1.20 18.05
C SER A 353 24.56 2.67 17.75
N SER A 354 25.79 2.99 17.30
CA SER A 354 26.08 4.34 16.84
C SER A 354 25.37 4.64 15.52
N PRO A 355 25.03 5.91 15.24
CA PRO A 355 24.25 6.29 14.05
C PRO A 355 24.82 5.84 12.69
N ASN A 356 26.12 5.53 12.63
CA ASN A 356 26.80 5.09 11.41
C ASN A 356 27.12 3.58 11.41
N ALA A 357 26.77 2.85 12.47
CA ALA A 357 26.99 1.42 12.54
C ALA A 357 25.86 0.64 11.85
N ARG A 358 26.20 -0.53 11.35
CA ARG A 358 25.19 -1.51 10.93
C ARG A 358 24.42 -1.99 12.15
N LEU A 359 23.08 -1.97 12.11
CA LEU A 359 22.27 -2.52 13.17
C LEU A 359 22.46 -4.04 13.25
N PRO A 360 22.57 -4.60 14.46
CA PRO A 360 22.45 -6.04 14.61
C PRO A 360 21.06 -6.51 14.16
N TYR A 361 20.87 -7.78 13.93
CA TYR A 361 19.52 -8.32 13.87
C TYR A 361 18.83 -8.06 15.21
N PHE A 362 17.57 -7.67 15.16
CA PHE A 362 16.87 -7.21 16.35
C PHE A 362 15.42 -7.68 16.39
N GLU A 363 14.88 -7.66 17.58
CA GLU A 363 13.47 -7.78 17.87
C GLU A 363 13.11 -6.69 18.86
N VAL A 364 12.09 -5.89 18.57
CA VAL A 364 11.57 -4.86 19.47
C VAL A 364 10.08 -5.05 19.66
N LEU A 365 9.60 -4.70 20.84
CA LEU A 365 8.21 -4.69 21.20
C LEU A 365 7.77 -3.25 21.47
N LEU A 366 6.75 -2.82 20.75
CA LEU A 366 6.11 -1.52 20.88
C LEU A 366 4.80 -1.67 21.64
N LYS A 367 4.57 -0.80 22.62
CA LYS A 367 3.26 -0.54 23.19
C LYS A 367 2.59 0.54 22.36
N VAL A 368 1.33 0.35 22.00
CA VAL A 368 0.56 1.27 21.16
C VAL A 368 -0.68 1.72 21.93
N ASP A 369 -0.74 3.00 22.27
CA ASP A 369 -1.91 3.59 22.93
C ASP A 369 -2.86 4.17 21.86
N TYR A 370 -4.13 3.77 21.88
CA TYR A 370 -5.15 4.24 20.95
C TYR A 370 -5.70 5.57 21.43
N MET A 371 -5.35 6.63 20.73
CA MET A 371 -5.97 7.93 20.94
C MET A 371 -7.16 8.08 19.98
N THR A 372 -8.34 8.40 20.54
CA THR A 372 -9.49 8.81 19.74
C THR A 372 -9.10 10.03 18.91
N TRP A 373 -9.15 9.91 17.58
CA TRP A 373 -8.95 10.97 16.56
C TRP A 373 -7.51 11.45 16.28
N ASN A 374 -6.48 10.92 16.95
CA ASN A 374 -5.08 11.29 16.70
C ASN A 374 -4.25 10.08 16.25
N THR A 375 -3.06 10.37 15.70
CA THR A 375 -2.05 9.35 15.39
C THR A 375 -1.76 8.50 16.62
N PRO A 376 -1.72 7.15 16.49
CA PRO A 376 -1.40 6.29 17.63
C PRO A 376 -0.10 6.72 18.29
N LYS A 377 -0.09 6.81 19.62
CA LYS A 377 1.13 7.01 20.36
C LYS A 377 1.73 5.64 20.66
N PHE A 378 2.99 5.44 20.36
CA PHE A 378 3.69 4.20 20.64
C PHE A 378 5.00 4.44 21.39
N GLU A 379 5.40 3.45 22.16
CA GLU A 379 6.57 3.42 23.03
C GLU A 379 7.30 2.11 22.82
N LEU A 380 8.64 2.13 22.71
CA LEU A 380 9.46 0.93 22.72
C LEU A 380 9.59 0.43 24.16
N VAL A 381 8.99 -0.72 24.46
CA VAL A 381 8.91 -1.26 25.84
C VAL A 381 9.91 -2.38 26.10
N ALA A 382 10.38 -3.07 25.07
CA ALA A 382 11.38 -4.12 25.22
C ALA A 382 12.11 -4.37 23.91
N HIS A 383 13.34 -4.87 23.96
CA HIS A 383 14.13 -5.24 22.76
C HIS A 383 15.03 -6.43 23.03
N ARG A 384 15.43 -7.12 21.95
CA ARG A 384 16.41 -8.21 21.97
C ARG A 384 17.30 -8.12 20.72
N THR A 385 18.50 -8.65 20.85
CA THR A 385 19.45 -8.85 19.73
C THR A 385 19.69 -10.36 19.59
N PRO A 386 18.83 -11.05 18.80
CA PRO A 386 18.98 -12.48 18.57
C PRO A 386 20.34 -12.77 17.92
N ARG A 387 20.94 -13.90 18.30
CA ARG A 387 22.16 -14.42 17.68
C ARG A 387 21.79 -15.57 16.76
N PHE A 388 22.26 -15.53 15.51
CA PHE A 388 21.98 -16.52 14.46
C PHE A 388 23.23 -17.26 14.02
#